data_9294b8667198f646ec983b012abb7189
#
_entry.id   9294b8667198f646ec983b012abb7189
#
_cell.length_a   1.000
_cell.length_b   1.000
_cell.length_c   1.000
_cell.angle_alpha   90.00
_cell.angle_beta   90.00
_cell.angle_gamma   90.00
#
_symmetry.space_group_name_H-M   'P 1'
#
loop_
_entity.id
_entity.type
_entity.pdbx_description
1 polymer ?
#
loop_
_entity_poly.entity_id
_entity_poly.type
_entity_poly.pdbx_seq_one_letter_code
_entity_poly.pdbx_strand_id
1 'polypeptide(L)'
;MQPFYYHFKSKISGMIATNYNPKASEEKWYKYWMDHKLFHSEVDNSREPYCIVIPPPNVTGVLHMGHMLNNTIQDILVRRARMEGKNACWV
;
A
#
# COMPACT_ATOMS: atom_id res chain seq x y z
N MET A 1 -16.85 12.71 7.49
CA MET A 1 -16.56 11.48 6.75
C MET A 1 -17.36 11.29 5.50
N GLN A 2 -18.26 12.17 5.26
CA GLN A 2 -19.01 12.13 4.02
C GLN A 2 -18.27 12.58 2.78
N PRO A 3 -17.22 13.40 2.87
CA PRO A 3 -16.58 13.92 1.68
C PRO A 3 -16.09 12.86 0.71
N PHE A 4 -15.59 11.76 1.23
CA PHE A 4 -15.09 10.69 0.35
C PHE A 4 -16.20 10.04 -0.47
N TYR A 5 -17.32 9.74 0.15
CA TYR A 5 -18.44 9.12 -0.54
C TYR A 5 -19.07 10.03 -1.59
N TYR A 6 -19.30 11.29 -1.22
CA TYR A 6 -19.84 12.26 -2.17
C TYR A 6 -18.90 12.52 -3.33
N HIS A 7 -17.62 12.63 -3.03
CA HIS A 7 -16.62 12.87 -4.05
C HIS A 7 -16.54 11.71 -5.04
N PHE A 8 -16.59 10.49 -4.53
CA PHE A 8 -16.62 9.29 -5.35
C PHE A 8 -17.89 9.24 -6.21
N LYS A 9 -19.03 9.51 -5.63
CA LYS A 9 -20.31 9.49 -6.33
C LYS A 9 -20.39 10.56 -7.43
N SER A 10 -19.89 11.75 -7.17
CA SER A 10 -19.87 12.80 -8.17
C SER A 10 -18.95 12.49 -9.34
N LYS A 11 -17.84 11.78 -9.10
CA LYS A 11 -16.96 11.32 -10.16
C LYS A 11 -17.58 10.19 -10.98
N ILE A 12 -18.42 9.39 -10.38
CA ILE A 12 -19.09 8.28 -11.06
C ILE A 12 -20.23 8.79 -11.95
N SER A 13 -20.77 9.96 -11.69
CA SER A 13 -21.78 10.55 -12.58
C SER A 13 -21.26 10.79 -13.99
N GLY A 14 -19.93 10.86 -14.15
CA GLY A 14 -19.29 10.75 -15.44
C GLY A 14 -19.13 9.30 -15.87
N MET A 15 -18.44 9.05 -16.94
CA MET A 15 -18.21 7.70 -17.43
C MET A 15 -17.11 7.00 -16.66
N ILE A 16 -17.40 5.80 -16.18
CA ILE A 16 -16.36 4.90 -15.68
C ILE A 16 -15.68 4.27 -16.88
N ALA A 17 -14.34 4.28 -16.86
CA ALA A 17 -13.57 3.64 -17.92
C ALA A 17 -13.91 2.15 -18.01
N THR A 18 -14.11 1.66 -19.23
CA THR A 18 -14.42 0.26 -19.46
C THR A 18 -13.22 -0.65 -19.30
N ASN A 19 -12.01 -0.10 -19.41
CA ASN A 19 -10.78 -0.84 -19.32
C ASN A 19 -9.93 -0.34 -18.16
N TYR A 20 -9.36 -1.28 -17.42
CA TYR A 20 -8.41 -0.96 -16.36
C TYR A 20 -7.06 -0.56 -16.96
N ASN A 21 -6.55 0.60 -16.55
CA ASN A 21 -5.21 1.05 -16.94
C ASN A 21 -4.28 0.96 -15.73
N PRO A 22 -3.45 -0.07 -15.62
CA PRO A 22 -2.59 -0.25 -14.46
C PRO A 22 -1.56 0.86 -14.29
N LYS A 23 -0.99 1.36 -15.37
CA LYS A 23 0.03 2.40 -15.30
C LYS A 23 -0.51 3.68 -14.64
N ALA A 24 -1.66 4.14 -15.08
CA ALA A 24 -2.28 5.34 -14.52
C ALA A 24 -2.67 5.14 -13.06
N SER A 25 -3.21 3.97 -12.71
CA SER A 25 -3.60 3.65 -11.34
C SER A 25 -2.39 3.57 -10.41
N GLU A 26 -1.31 2.94 -10.86
CA GLU A 26 -0.09 2.82 -10.08
C GLU A 26 0.54 4.17 -9.78
N GLU A 27 0.65 5.04 -10.77
CA GLU A 27 1.20 6.39 -10.58
C GLU A 27 0.36 7.20 -9.62
N LYS A 28 -0.95 7.16 -9.78
CA LYS A 28 -1.89 7.89 -8.93
C LYS A 28 -1.80 7.46 -7.47
N TRP A 29 -1.88 6.16 -7.21
CA TRP A 29 -1.90 5.63 -5.85
C TRP A 29 -0.54 5.70 -5.19
N TYR A 30 0.54 5.51 -5.92
CA TYR A 30 1.88 5.68 -5.39
C TYR A 30 2.11 7.10 -4.88
N LYS A 31 1.73 8.08 -5.68
CA LYS A 31 1.81 9.49 -5.29
C LYS A 31 0.96 9.78 -4.05
N TYR A 32 -0.25 9.26 -4.02
CA TYR A 32 -1.14 9.41 -2.87
C TYR A 32 -0.50 8.86 -1.59
N TRP A 33 0.06 7.67 -1.68
CA TRP A 33 0.71 7.04 -0.53
C TRP A 33 1.89 7.84 -0.02
N MET A 34 2.70 8.36 -0.91
CA MET A 34 3.87 9.15 -0.53
C MET A 34 3.48 10.51 0.04
N ASP A 35 2.50 11.18 -0.55
CA ASP A 35 2.04 12.48 -0.08
C ASP A 35 1.43 12.41 1.33
N HIS A 36 0.76 11.31 1.64
CA HIS A 36 0.12 11.10 2.94
C HIS A 36 1.02 10.37 3.94
N LYS A 37 2.22 10.00 3.54
CA LYS A 37 3.19 9.28 4.39
C LYS A 37 2.61 8.04 5.05
N LEU A 38 1.87 7.25 4.27
CA LEU A 38 1.14 6.09 4.80
C LEU A 38 2.05 4.97 5.30
N PHE A 39 3.28 4.92 4.80
CA PHE A 39 4.25 3.89 5.21
C PHE A 39 5.24 4.38 6.25
N HIS A 40 5.10 5.62 6.69
CA HIS A 40 5.96 6.17 7.71
C HIS A 40 5.68 5.51 9.06
N SER A 41 6.74 5.20 9.80
CA SER A 41 6.64 4.61 11.12
C SER A 41 7.53 5.37 12.09
N GLU A 42 6.98 5.68 13.25
CA GLU A 42 7.68 6.36 14.33
C GLU A 42 7.58 5.56 15.61
N VAL A 43 8.42 5.86 16.57
CA VAL A 43 8.32 5.26 17.89
C VAL A 43 7.01 5.70 18.52
N ASP A 44 6.13 4.74 18.80
CA ASP A 44 4.82 5.00 19.37
C ASP A 44 4.52 3.95 20.45
N ASN A 45 4.55 4.38 21.69
CA ASN A 45 4.33 3.48 22.83
C ASN A 45 2.85 3.14 23.04
N SER A 46 1.93 3.84 22.35
CA SER A 46 0.50 3.60 22.45
C SER A 46 0.02 2.44 21.59
N ARG A 47 0.83 1.99 20.64
CA ARG A 47 0.49 0.91 19.73
C ARG A 47 1.51 -0.20 19.79
N GLU A 48 1.02 -1.44 19.62
CA GLU A 48 1.89 -2.60 19.55
C GLU A 48 2.77 -2.53 18.32
N PRO A 49 4.09 -2.68 18.45
CA PRO A 49 4.98 -2.68 17.29
C PRO A 49 4.87 -3.98 16.50
N TYR A 50 4.96 -3.87 15.19
CA TYR A 50 5.01 -5.00 14.27
C TYR A 50 6.03 -4.70 13.18
N CYS A 51 7.11 -5.46 13.12
CA CYS A 51 8.19 -5.19 12.18
C CYS A 51 8.54 -6.45 11.40
N ILE A 52 8.64 -6.31 10.08
CA ILE A 52 9.13 -7.35 9.17
C ILE A 52 10.30 -6.81 8.37
N VAL A 53 11.32 -7.63 8.19
CA VAL A 53 12.47 -7.31 7.34
C VAL A 53 12.33 -8.07 6.03
N ILE A 54 12.39 -7.33 4.90
CA ILE A 54 12.39 -7.93 3.58
C ILE A 54 13.78 -8.45 3.25
N PRO A 55 13.93 -9.71 2.80
CA PRO A 55 15.19 -10.14 2.21
C PRO A 55 15.41 -9.36 0.90
N PRO A 56 16.58 -8.72 0.72
CA PRO A 56 16.82 -7.89 -0.45
C PRO A 56 16.89 -8.74 -1.72
N PRO A 57 16.27 -8.29 -2.82
CA PRO A 57 16.45 -8.94 -4.11
C PRO A 57 17.84 -8.66 -4.66
N ASN A 58 18.30 -9.48 -5.61
CA ASN A 58 19.52 -9.20 -6.33
C ASN A 58 19.42 -7.88 -7.08
N VAL A 59 20.36 -6.98 -6.80
CA VAL A 59 20.35 -5.63 -7.40
C VAL A 59 20.49 -5.68 -8.91
N THR A 60 21.17 -6.68 -9.44
CA THR A 60 21.40 -6.87 -10.87
C THR A 60 20.34 -7.69 -11.58
N GLY A 61 19.38 -8.26 -10.84
CA GLY A 61 18.35 -9.12 -11.39
C GLY A 61 17.04 -8.39 -11.66
N VAL A 62 16.28 -8.91 -12.62
CA VAL A 62 14.91 -8.49 -12.85
C VAL A 62 14.00 -9.21 -11.86
N LEU A 63 13.02 -8.50 -11.33
CA LEU A 63 12.04 -9.10 -10.44
C LEU A 63 11.23 -10.17 -11.18
N HIS A 64 10.98 -11.29 -10.53
CA HIS A 64 10.25 -12.41 -11.10
C HIS A 64 9.20 -12.96 -10.12
N MET A 65 8.51 -14.01 -10.52
CA MET A 65 7.41 -14.58 -9.73
C MET A 65 7.82 -15.04 -8.34
N GLY A 66 9.06 -15.49 -8.16
CA GLY A 66 9.58 -15.87 -6.84
C GLY A 66 9.62 -14.68 -5.89
N HIS A 67 10.03 -13.52 -6.36
CA HIS A 67 10.00 -12.28 -5.59
C HIS A 67 8.57 -11.89 -5.25
N MET A 68 7.67 -11.99 -6.21
CA MET A 68 6.27 -11.67 -6.01
C MET A 68 5.65 -12.54 -4.91
N LEU A 69 5.89 -13.84 -4.94
CA LEU A 69 5.34 -14.76 -3.94
C LEU A 69 5.81 -14.39 -2.53
N ASN A 70 7.10 -14.19 -2.36
CA ASN A 70 7.67 -13.85 -1.06
C ASN A 70 7.13 -12.51 -0.54
N ASN A 71 7.15 -11.49 -1.38
CA ASN A 71 6.70 -10.15 -0.99
C ASN A 71 5.20 -10.08 -0.77
N THR A 72 4.42 -10.86 -1.48
CA THR A 72 2.95 -10.88 -1.30
C THR A 72 2.57 -11.41 0.08
N ILE A 73 3.23 -12.45 0.56
CA ILE A 73 2.96 -12.99 1.90
C ILE A 73 3.28 -11.94 2.96
N GLN A 74 4.40 -11.27 2.84
CA GLN A 74 4.79 -10.21 3.77
C GLN A 74 3.83 -9.03 3.71
N ASP A 75 3.41 -8.64 2.52
CA ASP A 75 2.46 -7.55 2.31
C ASP A 75 1.13 -7.83 3.01
N ILE A 76 0.61 -9.05 2.90
CA ILE A 76 -0.63 -9.46 3.56
C ILE A 76 -0.50 -9.32 5.08
N LEU A 77 0.60 -9.78 5.65
CA LEU A 77 0.82 -9.70 7.09
C LEU A 77 0.95 -8.27 7.58
N VAL A 78 1.66 -7.42 6.85
CA VAL A 78 1.81 -6.00 7.20
C VAL A 78 0.48 -5.27 7.10
N ARG A 79 -0.29 -5.52 6.06
CA ARG A 79 -1.62 -4.92 5.89
C ARG A 79 -2.55 -5.31 7.02
N ARG A 80 -2.54 -6.57 7.39
CA ARG A 80 -3.33 -7.05 8.53
C ARG A 80 -2.92 -6.36 9.83
N ALA A 81 -1.62 -6.23 10.07
CA ALA A 81 -1.13 -5.54 11.26
C ALA A 81 -1.60 -4.09 11.33
N ARG A 82 -1.60 -3.38 10.20
CA ARG A 82 -2.12 -2.02 10.14
C ARG A 82 -3.60 -1.96 10.41
N MET A 83 -4.37 -2.91 9.89
CA MET A 83 -5.81 -2.99 10.13
C MET A 83 -6.13 -3.29 11.60
N GLU A 84 -5.26 -3.97 12.30
CA GLU A 84 -5.38 -4.25 13.73
C GLU A 84 -4.93 -3.05 14.60
N GLY A 85 -4.47 -1.98 13.99
CA GLY A 85 -4.01 -0.79 14.69
C GLY A 85 -2.59 -0.85 15.22
N LYS A 86 -1.80 -1.81 14.76
CA LYS A 86 -0.40 -1.93 15.15
C LYS A 86 0.47 -0.90 14.45
N ASN A 87 1.59 -0.55 15.07
CA ASN A 87 2.60 0.29 14.45
C ASN A 87 3.48 -0.58 13.55
N ALA A 88 3.08 -0.71 12.29
CA ALA A 88 3.73 -1.61 11.35
C ALA A 88 4.90 -0.93 10.63
N CYS A 89 6.02 -1.62 10.59
CA CYS A 89 7.22 -1.20 9.87
C CYS A 89 7.70 -2.34 8.99
N TRP A 90 7.81 -2.09 7.71
CA TRP A 90 8.29 -3.04 6.72
C TRP A 90 9.61 -2.53 6.14
N VAL A 91 10.67 -3.16 6.53
CA VAL A 91 12.03 -2.74 6.18
C VAL A 91 12.58 -3.54 5.01
#